data_5b2da3daff7012bfa79f37e0dcbadfc6
#
_entry.id   5b2da3daff7012bfa79f37e0dcbadfc6
#
_cell.length_a   1.000
_cell.length_b   1.000
_cell.length_c   1.000
_cell.angle_alpha   90.00
_cell.angle_beta   90.00
_cell.angle_gamma   90.00
#
_symmetry.space_group_name_H-M   'P 1'
#
loop_
_entity.id
_entity.type
_entity.pdbx_description
1 polymer ?
#
loop_
_entity_poly.entity_id
_entity_poly.type
_entity_poly.pdbx_seq_one_letter_code
_entity_poly.pdbx_strand_id
1 'polypeptide(L)'
;LDSRSRDVREALARLAAAFGGPFAREMQGAIGETAADPRAGFLQIREPLPAASERVTRRFEELKAAAAGPARVEFAYTPARGARARRRVEPYHIVARSGRYYLVAYDLARRDWRLFALDAIGDAIVREGTFTRRAVPERFLSERAVGWITGSRGGDVAVRLSALVAAAVGARTWQQGQRFTLTPDGGAQITLRFDDLSEAVRWALQFGTEATIVAPPEAVLLARETVARIAQAYAVADHERAEGRKTA
;
A
#
# COMPACT_ATOMS: atom_id res chain seq x y z
N LEU A 1 -23.06 -23.95 0.77
CA LEU A 1 -22.04 -23.02 0.21
C LEU A 1 -21.96 -21.81 1.11
N ASP A 2 -20.85 -21.70 1.81
CA ASP A 2 -20.58 -20.72 2.87
C ASP A 2 -20.71 -19.27 2.33
N SER A 3 -21.33 -18.39 3.11
CA SER A 3 -21.49 -16.96 2.78
C SER A 3 -20.18 -16.29 2.39
N ARG A 4 -19.05 -16.70 3.00
CA ARG A 4 -17.69 -16.24 2.68
C ARG A 4 -17.30 -16.53 1.23
N SER A 5 -17.68 -17.69 0.69
CA SER A 5 -17.40 -18.05 -0.71
C SER A 5 -18.20 -17.20 -1.70
N ARG A 6 -19.36 -16.69 -1.28
CA ARG A 6 -20.20 -15.81 -2.09
C ARG A 6 -19.63 -14.40 -2.13
N ASP A 7 -19.20 -13.86 -0.97
CA ASP A 7 -18.63 -12.51 -0.86
C ASP A 7 -17.31 -12.41 -1.61
N VAL A 8 -16.46 -13.45 -1.54
CA VAL A 8 -15.20 -13.51 -2.31
C VAL A 8 -15.47 -13.56 -3.81
N ARG A 9 -16.45 -14.36 -4.27
CA ARG A 9 -16.83 -14.41 -5.70
C ARG A 9 -17.38 -13.08 -6.19
N GLU A 10 -18.20 -12.41 -5.39
CA GLU A 10 -18.75 -11.11 -5.76
C GLU A 10 -17.65 -10.02 -5.82
N ALA A 11 -16.69 -10.03 -4.89
CA ALA A 11 -15.55 -9.15 -4.91
C ALA A 11 -14.65 -9.41 -6.14
N LEU A 12 -14.39 -10.68 -6.48
CA LEU A 12 -13.62 -11.06 -7.66
C LEU A 12 -14.35 -10.72 -8.97
N ALA A 13 -15.69 -10.89 -9.02
CA ALA A 13 -16.50 -10.49 -10.17
C ALA A 13 -16.50 -8.98 -10.39
N ARG A 14 -16.51 -8.17 -9.32
CA ARG A 14 -16.38 -6.71 -9.40
C ARG A 14 -14.97 -6.29 -9.85
N LEU A 15 -13.93 -6.98 -9.38
CA LEU A 15 -12.55 -6.80 -9.86
C LEU A 15 -12.44 -7.13 -11.35
N ALA A 16 -12.98 -8.28 -11.78
CA ALA A 16 -12.98 -8.69 -13.19
C ALA A 16 -13.71 -7.67 -14.08
N ALA A 17 -14.83 -7.12 -13.61
CA ALA A 17 -15.58 -6.09 -14.33
C ALA A 17 -14.81 -4.77 -14.45
N ALA A 18 -13.98 -4.43 -13.45
CA ALA A 18 -13.16 -3.20 -13.45
C ALA A 18 -12.00 -3.26 -14.45
N PHE A 19 -11.49 -4.46 -14.77
CA PHE A 19 -10.38 -4.62 -15.73
C PHE A 19 -10.83 -4.66 -17.21
N GLY A 20 -12.05 -5.08 -17.50
CA GLY A 20 -12.60 -5.14 -18.87
C GLY A 20 -11.88 -6.09 -19.84
N GLY A 21 -12.45 -6.30 -21.03
CA GLY A 21 -11.84 -7.01 -22.14
C GLY A 21 -11.54 -8.51 -21.94
N PRO A 22 -10.52 -9.06 -22.63
CA PRO A 22 -10.17 -10.49 -22.57
C PRO A 22 -9.81 -10.98 -21.17
N PHE A 23 -9.16 -10.15 -20.38
CA PHE A 23 -8.73 -10.46 -19.01
C PHE A 23 -9.92 -10.69 -18.06
N ALA A 24 -10.99 -9.89 -18.19
CA ALA A 24 -12.19 -10.07 -17.38
C ALA A 24 -12.87 -11.42 -17.65
N ARG A 25 -12.85 -11.89 -18.90
CA ARG A 25 -13.44 -13.20 -19.27
C ARG A 25 -12.62 -14.36 -18.71
N GLU A 26 -11.29 -14.26 -18.74
CA GLU A 26 -10.38 -15.26 -18.19
C GLU A 26 -10.52 -15.35 -16.66
N MET A 27 -10.62 -14.21 -15.98
CA MET A 27 -10.88 -14.14 -14.54
C MET A 27 -12.24 -14.75 -14.16
N GLN A 28 -13.29 -14.49 -14.93
CA GLN A 28 -14.62 -15.08 -14.69
C GLN A 28 -14.61 -16.60 -14.89
N GLY A 29 -13.88 -17.13 -15.88
CA GLY A 29 -13.66 -18.56 -16.08
C GLY A 29 -12.93 -19.19 -14.89
N ALA A 30 -11.82 -18.58 -14.46
CA ALA A 30 -11.02 -19.05 -13.33
C ALA A 30 -11.79 -19.08 -11.99
N ILE A 31 -12.72 -18.15 -11.78
CA ILE A 31 -13.60 -18.11 -10.59
C ILE A 31 -14.57 -19.30 -10.56
N GLY A 32 -15.01 -19.79 -11.75
CA GLY A 32 -15.89 -20.94 -11.88
C GLY A 32 -15.17 -22.28 -11.65
N GLU A 33 -13.91 -22.39 -12.08
CA GLU A 33 -13.12 -23.62 -12.09
C GLU A 33 -12.29 -23.86 -10.80
N THR A 34 -12.03 -22.82 -10.00
CA THR A 34 -11.13 -22.86 -8.83
C THR A 34 -11.64 -23.74 -7.67
N ALA A 35 -12.77 -24.41 -7.84
CA ALA A 35 -13.28 -25.31 -6.80
C ALA A 35 -12.63 -26.72 -6.81
N ALA A 36 -11.93 -27.12 -7.88
CA ALA A 36 -11.44 -28.48 -8.04
C ALA A 36 -9.91 -28.66 -7.94
N ASP A 37 -9.09 -27.77 -8.52
CA ASP A 37 -7.62 -27.82 -8.42
C ASP A 37 -7.01 -26.41 -8.56
N PRO A 38 -6.34 -25.87 -7.51
CA PRO A 38 -5.69 -24.56 -7.58
C PRO A 38 -4.52 -24.50 -8.58
N ARG A 39 -4.09 -25.62 -9.15
CA ARG A 39 -2.97 -25.72 -10.09
C ARG A 39 -3.41 -25.81 -11.55
N ALA A 40 -4.70 -26.02 -11.81
CA ALA A 40 -5.22 -26.23 -13.15
C ALA A 40 -5.56 -24.95 -13.94
N GLY A 41 -5.58 -23.78 -13.29
CA GLY A 41 -5.89 -22.51 -13.94
C GLY A 41 -4.71 -21.96 -14.76
N PHE A 42 -4.97 -21.50 -15.99
CA PHE A 42 -3.99 -20.78 -16.82
C PHE A 42 -3.48 -19.48 -16.17
N LEU A 43 -4.34 -18.81 -15.37
CA LEU A 43 -3.98 -17.59 -14.63
C LEU A 43 -3.71 -17.93 -13.16
N GLN A 44 -2.45 -17.81 -12.74
CA GLN A 44 -2.06 -17.89 -11.34
C GLN A 44 -1.79 -16.48 -10.79
N ILE A 45 -2.65 -15.99 -9.92
CA ILE A 45 -2.41 -14.75 -9.17
C ILE A 45 -1.52 -15.10 -7.97
N ARG A 46 -0.24 -14.70 -8.04
CA ARG A 46 0.75 -14.95 -6.99
C ARG A 46 0.97 -13.77 -6.04
N GLU A 47 0.17 -12.73 -6.15
CA GLU A 47 0.22 -11.67 -5.15
C GLU A 47 -0.30 -12.19 -3.82
N PRO A 48 0.42 -11.96 -2.71
CA PRO A 48 -0.06 -12.36 -1.41
C PRO A 48 -1.33 -11.57 -1.10
N LEU A 49 -2.47 -12.25 -1.13
CA LEU A 49 -3.66 -11.72 -0.47
C LEU A 49 -3.28 -11.49 1.01
N PRO A 50 -3.78 -10.41 1.64
CA PRO A 50 -3.48 -10.17 3.05
C PRO A 50 -3.84 -11.41 3.85
N ALA A 51 -2.83 -12.12 4.38
CA ALA A 51 -3.08 -13.20 5.33
C ALA A 51 -3.73 -12.57 6.57
N ALA A 52 -5.04 -12.70 6.69
CA ALA A 52 -5.76 -12.21 7.84
C ALA A 52 -5.55 -13.20 8.98
N SER A 53 -4.67 -12.87 9.94
CA SER A 53 -4.69 -13.52 11.25
C SER A 53 -6.08 -13.36 11.88
N GLU A 54 -6.50 -14.26 12.76
CA GLU A 54 -7.79 -14.14 13.48
C GLU A 54 -7.98 -12.75 14.10
N ARG A 55 -6.90 -12.17 14.59
CA ARG A 55 -6.85 -10.82 15.13
C ARG A 55 -7.22 -9.76 14.10
N VAL A 56 -6.68 -9.82 12.88
CA VAL A 56 -6.99 -8.88 11.81
C VAL A 56 -8.42 -9.08 11.32
N THR A 57 -8.88 -10.32 11.20
CA THR A 57 -10.25 -10.65 10.81
C THR A 57 -11.27 -10.07 11.80
N ARG A 58 -11.06 -10.25 13.11
CA ARG A 58 -11.93 -9.69 14.14
C ARG A 58 -12.00 -8.16 14.05
N ARG A 59 -10.86 -7.49 13.92
CA ARG A 59 -10.83 -6.02 13.75
C ARG A 59 -11.49 -5.54 12.49
N PHE A 60 -11.34 -6.29 11.41
CA PHE A 60 -12.03 -5.99 10.16
C PHE A 60 -13.53 -5.95 10.37
N GLU A 61 -14.12 -6.97 11.01
CA GLU A 61 -15.56 -7.03 11.27
C GLU A 61 -16.03 -5.94 12.26
N GLU A 62 -15.28 -5.71 13.33
CA GLU A 62 -15.59 -4.65 14.31
C GLU A 62 -15.60 -3.25 13.67
N LEU A 63 -14.58 -2.93 12.87
CA LEU A 63 -14.45 -1.63 12.20
C LEU A 63 -15.43 -1.48 11.05
N LYS A 64 -15.71 -2.55 10.30
CA LYS A 64 -16.75 -2.59 9.27
C LYS A 64 -18.13 -2.27 9.88
N ALA A 65 -18.46 -2.89 11.00
CA ALA A 65 -19.71 -2.64 11.71
C ALA A 65 -19.78 -1.22 12.29
N ALA A 66 -18.67 -0.67 12.78
CA ALA A 66 -18.60 0.71 13.26
C ALA A 66 -18.74 1.72 12.11
N ALA A 67 -18.14 1.43 10.95
CA ALA A 67 -18.26 2.27 9.76
C ALA A 67 -19.68 2.25 9.19
N ALA A 68 -20.36 1.09 9.18
CA ALA A 68 -21.74 0.97 8.70
C ALA A 68 -22.73 1.74 9.60
N GLY A 69 -22.57 1.67 10.91
CA GLY A 69 -23.44 2.34 11.89
C GLY A 69 -22.96 3.71 12.35
N PRO A 70 -22.29 4.54 11.55
CA PRO A 70 -21.39 5.67 11.77
C PRO A 70 -21.02 5.91 13.24
N ALA A 71 -20.43 4.90 13.88
CA ALA A 71 -19.98 4.97 15.25
C ALA A 71 -18.50 5.37 15.33
N ARG A 72 -18.17 6.35 16.19
CA ARG A 72 -16.78 6.67 16.52
C ARG A 72 -16.15 5.49 17.23
N VAL A 73 -14.85 5.32 17.02
CA VAL A 73 -14.08 4.28 17.69
C VAL A 73 -12.81 4.84 18.32
N GLU A 74 -12.46 4.26 19.47
CA GLU A 74 -11.18 4.49 20.12
C GLU A 74 -10.39 3.19 20.16
N PHE A 75 -9.09 3.25 19.84
CA PHE A 75 -8.17 2.13 19.91
C PHE A 75 -6.72 2.58 20.20
N ALA A 76 -5.92 1.68 20.73
CA ALA A 76 -4.48 1.87 20.80
C ALA A 76 -3.88 1.60 19.41
N TYR A 77 -3.01 2.46 18.94
CA TYR A 77 -2.33 2.32 17.65
C TYR A 77 -0.82 2.40 17.83
N THR A 78 -0.11 1.44 17.25
CA THR A 78 1.37 1.39 17.25
C THR A 78 1.84 1.54 15.80
N PRO A 79 2.21 2.76 15.35
CA PRO A 79 2.69 2.96 13.99
C PRO A 79 4.05 2.28 13.78
N ALA A 80 4.40 1.99 12.52
CA ALA A 80 5.72 1.44 12.18
C ALA A 80 6.88 2.35 12.61
N ARG A 81 6.64 3.65 12.72
CA ARG A 81 7.57 4.65 13.26
C ARG A 81 6.82 5.54 14.24
N GLY A 82 7.31 5.65 15.47
CA GLY A 82 6.72 6.47 16.52
C GLY A 82 6.15 5.68 17.69
N ALA A 83 5.72 6.39 18.71
CA ALA A 83 5.21 5.80 19.94
C ALA A 83 3.77 5.30 19.81
N ARG A 84 3.43 4.26 20.59
CA ARG A 84 2.06 3.80 20.79
C ARG A 84 1.21 4.94 21.36
N ALA A 85 0.05 5.18 20.77
CA ALA A 85 -0.87 6.22 21.23
C ALA A 85 -2.33 5.76 21.08
N ARG A 86 -3.21 6.31 21.92
CA ARG A 86 -4.65 6.18 21.73
C ARG A 86 -5.11 7.06 20.59
N ARG A 87 -6.00 6.53 19.76
CA ARG A 87 -6.60 7.21 18.61
C ARG A 87 -8.11 7.15 18.72
N ARG A 88 -8.76 8.29 18.58
CA ARG A 88 -10.21 8.44 18.45
C ARG A 88 -10.50 8.86 17.03
N VAL A 89 -11.24 8.02 16.31
CA VAL A 89 -11.43 8.21 14.88
C VAL A 89 -12.89 7.99 14.45
N GLU A 90 -13.25 8.59 13.35
CA GLU A 90 -14.49 8.33 12.61
C GLU A 90 -14.14 7.35 11.47
N PRO A 91 -14.55 6.06 11.52
CA PRO A 91 -14.21 5.06 10.52
C PRO A 91 -15.08 5.20 9.28
N TYR A 92 -14.52 5.01 8.09
CA TYR A 92 -15.23 5.13 6.81
C TYR A 92 -15.11 3.91 5.91
N HIS A 93 -13.89 3.49 5.57
CA HIS A 93 -13.64 2.40 4.65
C HIS A 93 -12.48 1.54 5.14
N ILE A 94 -12.49 0.27 4.74
CA ILE A 94 -11.32 -0.59 4.84
C ILE A 94 -10.82 -0.85 3.42
N VAL A 95 -9.55 -0.60 3.19
CA VAL A 95 -8.88 -0.83 1.91
C VAL A 95 -7.80 -1.89 2.06
N ALA A 96 -7.72 -2.80 1.08
CA ALA A 96 -6.64 -3.79 1.00
C ALA A 96 -5.60 -3.31 0.00
N ARG A 97 -4.30 -3.36 0.39
CA ARG A 97 -3.21 -2.94 -0.48
C ARG A 97 -1.86 -3.52 -0.02
N SER A 98 -1.01 -3.90 -0.97
CA SER A 98 0.33 -4.45 -0.70
C SER A 98 0.32 -5.51 0.41
N GLY A 99 -0.65 -6.43 0.37
CA GLY A 99 -0.76 -7.51 1.35
C GLY A 99 -1.21 -7.10 2.76
N ARG A 100 -1.79 -5.90 2.97
CA ARG A 100 -2.26 -5.42 4.28
C ARG A 100 -3.62 -4.74 4.17
N TYR A 101 -4.38 -4.74 5.27
CA TYR A 101 -5.62 -3.99 5.41
C TYR A 101 -5.39 -2.68 6.16
N TYR A 102 -6.05 -1.62 5.69
CA TYR A 102 -5.99 -0.29 6.28
C TYR A 102 -7.38 0.28 6.48
N LEU A 103 -7.60 0.89 7.63
CA LEU A 103 -8.77 1.70 7.90
C LEU A 103 -8.55 3.12 7.40
N VAL A 104 -9.41 3.59 6.52
CA VAL A 104 -9.55 5.01 6.17
C VAL A 104 -10.43 5.66 7.24
N ALA A 105 -9.91 6.60 8.00
CA ALA A 105 -10.64 7.25 9.06
C ALA A 105 -10.23 8.72 9.24
N TYR A 106 -11.13 9.52 9.79
CA TYR A 106 -10.83 10.88 10.23
C TYR A 106 -10.35 10.85 11.68
N ASP A 107 -9.10 11.25 11.92
CA ASP A 107 -8.48 11.32 13.25
C ASP A 107 -8.92 12.60 13.94
N LEU A 108 -9.67 12.49 15.04
CA LEU A 108 -10.24 13.62 15.77
C LEU A 108 -9.16 14.49 16.44
N ALA A 109 -8.07 13.86 16.92
CA ALA A 109 -6.99 14.59 17.57
C ALA A 109 -6.13 15.37 16.57
N ARG A 110 -5.98 14.82 15.36
CA ARG A 110 -5.21 15.45 14.28
C ARG A 110 -6.07 16.36 13.38
N ARG A 111 -7.39 16.22 13.46
CA ARG A 111 -8.37 16.90 12.59
C ARG A 111 -8.08 16.67 11.11
N ASP A 112 -7.67 15.43 10.78
CA ASP A 112 -7.24 15.07 9.42
C ASP A 112 -7.56 13.62 9.10
N TRP A 113 -7.65 13.31 7.80
CA TRP A 113 -7.84 11.97 7.28
C TRP A 113 -6.56 11.15 7.36
N ARG A 114 -6.67 9.90 7.84
CA ARG A 114 -5.54 9.01 8.03
C ARG A 114 -5.86 7.57 7.69
N LEU A 115 -4.79 6.85 7.40
CA LEU A 115 -4.79 5.40 7.23
C LEU A 115 -4.21 4.74 8.48
N PHE A 116 -4.91 3.73 8.99
CA PHE A 116 -4.48 2.93 10.13
C PHE A 116 -4.36 1.48 9.69
N ALA A 117 -3.16 0.91 9.70
CA ALA A 117 -2.97 -0.49 9.41
C ALA A 117 -3.68 -1.35 10.47
N LEU A 118 -4.52 -2.31 10.06
CA LEU A 118 -5.35 -3.08 10.98
C LEU A 118 -4.53 -3.93 11.95
N ASP A 119 -3.40 -4.47 11.49
CA ASP A 119 -2.46 -5.25 12.30
C ASP A 119 -1.75 -4.42 13.38
N ALA A 120 -1.68 -3.09 13.21
CA ALA A 120 -1.09 -2.14 14.16
C ALA A 120 -2.11 -1.58 15.18
N ILE A 121 -3.40 -1.89 15.02
CA ILE A 121 -4.47 -1.54 15.96
C ILE A 121 -4.43 -2.50 17.16
N GLY A 122 -4.56 -2.01 18.38
CA GLY A 122 -4.63 -2.77 19.64
C GLY A 122 -5.87 -3.68 19.74
N ASP A 123 -5.95 -4.53 20.74
CA ASP A 123 -7.00 -5.56 20.82
C ASP A 123 -8.37 -5.02 21.21
N ALA A 124 -8.42 -3.93 21.96
CA ALA A 124 -9.68 -3.31 22.34
C ALA A 124 -10.05 -2.18 21.37
N ILE A 125 -11.22 -2.29 20.74
CA ILE A 125 -11.86 -1.23 19.98
C ILE A 125 -13.12 -0.82 20.75
N VAL A 126 -13.11 0.39 21.27
CA VAL A 126 -14.24 0.96 22.02
C VAL A 126 -15.07 1.82 21.08
N ARG A 127 -16.39 1.57 21.02
CA ARG A 127 -17.32 2.42 20.27
C ARG A 127 -17.79 3.57 21.16
N GLU A 128 -17.72 4.79 20.61
CA GLU A 128 -18.09 6.01 21.33
C GLU A 128 -19.02 6.88 20.47
N GLY A 129 -20.29 6.89 20.78
CA GLY A 129 -21.26 7.77 20.12
C GLY A 129 -21.27 7.66 18.59
N THR A 130 -22.04 8.50 17.95
CA THR A 130 -22.19 8.54 16.49
C THR A 130 -21.55 9.81 15.91
N PHE A 131 -21.37 9.82 14.59
CA PHE A 131 -20.86 10.99 13.87
C PHE A 131 -21.64 11.22 12.56
N THR A 132 -21.64 12.47 12.11
CA THR A 132 -22.13 12.81 10.77
C THR A 132 -21.04 12.55 9.74
N ARG A 133 -21.35 11.77 8.71
CA ARG A 133 -20.39 11.43 7.67
C ARG A 133 -19.89 12.67 6.93
N ARG A 134 -18.57 12.73 6.73
CA ARG A 134 -17.88 13.71 5.89
C ARG A 134 -17.64 13.12 4.52
N ALA A 135 -17.46 13.97 3.50
CA ALA A 135 -16.95 13.53 2.22
C ALA A 135 -15.50 13.00 2.39
N VAL A 136 -15.28 11.76 2.00
CA VAL A 136 -13.93 11.18 2.01
C VAL A 136 -13.14 11.78 0.85
N PRO A 137 -11.95 12.35 1.10
CA PRO A 137 -11.13 12.89 0.02
C PRO A 137 -10.78 11.81 -1.01
N GLU A 138 -10.83 12.17 -2.29
CA GLU A 138 -10.63 11.22 -3.41
C GLU A 138 -9.29 10.48 -3.33
N ARG A 139 -8.25 11.09 -2.78
CA ARG A 139 -6.94 10.47 -2.57
C ARG A 139 -6.98 9.18 -1.73
N PHE A 140 -8.01 8.97 -0.90
CA PHE A 140 -8.18 7.75 -0.11
C PHE A 140 -9.04 6.70 -0.81
N LEU A 141 -9.77 7.07 -1.85
CA LEU A 141 -10.71 6.21 -2.56
C LEU A 141 -10.19 5.82 -3.95
N SER A 142 -9.28 6.62 -4.52
CA SER A 142 -8.79 6.38 -5.87
C SER A 142 -7.60 5.41 -5.86
N GLU A 143 -7.57 4.53 -6.84
CA GLU A 143 -6.41 3.68 -7.18
C GLU A 143 -5.19 4.50 -7.64
N ARG A 144 -5.33 5.83 -7.70
CA ARG A 144 -4.39 6.78 -8.28
C ARG A 144 -3.19 7.10 -7.39
N ALA A 145 -3.26 6.79 -6.10
CA ALA A 145 -2.18 7.10 -5.18
C ALA A 145 -1.23 5.91 -5.09
N VAL A 146 0.00 6.09 -5.52
CA VAL A 146 1.09 5.10 -5.35
C VAL A 146 1.61 5.09 -3.90
N GLY A 147 1.08 5.94 -3.04
CA GLY A 147 1.58 6.19 -1.70
C GLY A 147 0.62 5.93 -0.53
N TRP A 148 1.20 5.69 0.66
CA TRP A 148 0.48 5.18 1.84
C TRP A 148 0.65 5.97 3.13
N ILE A 149 1.55 6.92 3.17
CA ILE A 149 1.82 7.68 4.37
C ILE A 149 1.27 9.08 4.13
N THR A 150 0.24 9.44 4.89
CA THR A 150 -0.23 10.80 4.96
C THR A 150 0.80 11.67 5.67
N GLY A 151 1.85 12.01 4.94
CA GLY A 151 2.83 13.02 5.32
C GLY A 151 2.43 14.37 4.74
N SER A 152 2.84 15.45 5.37
CA SER A 152 2.48 16.82 4.98
C SER A 152 3.23 17.37 3.75
N ARG A 153 4.05 16.55 3.06
CA ARG A 153 4.88 16.95 1.94
C ARG A 153 4.87 15.88 0.84
N GLY A 154 3.77 15.80 0.13
CA GLY A 154 3.66 15.03 -1.11
C GLY A 154 3.83 15.92 -2.33
N GLY A 155 3.91 15.32 -3.51
CA GLY A 155 4.01 16.05 -4.77
C GLY A 155 4.36 15.14 -5.94
N ASP A 156 4.53 15.76 -7.09
CA ASP A 156 5.01 15.09 -8.29
C ASP A 156 6.51 14.80 -8.13
N VAL A 157 6.89 13.53 -8.30
CA VAL A 157 8.28 13.08 -8.21
C VAL A 157 8.70 12.52 -9.56
N ALA A 158 9.76 13.05 -10.13
CA ALA A 158 10.37 12.57 -11.36
C ALA A 158 11.47 11.55 -11.05
N VAL A 159 11.38 10.39 -11.67
CA VAL A 159 12.34 9.29 -11.52
C VAL A 159 12.90 8.96 -12.90
N ARG A 160 14.23 8.97 -13.01
CA ARG A 160 14.94 8.48 -14.19
C ARG A 160 15.10 6.97 -14.07
N LEU A 161 14.87 6.28 -15.16
CA LEU A 161 14.97 4.83 -15.28
C LEU A 161 16.04 4.49 -16.31
N SER A 162 16.86 3.49 -16.02
CA SER A 162 17.79 2.97 -17.03
C SER A 162 17.07 2.23 -18.15
N ALA A 163 17.76 1.97 -19.27
CA ALA A 163 17.23 1.19 -20.38
C ALA A 163 16.79 -0.23 -19.96
N LEU A 164 17.41 -0.79 -18.92
CA LEU A 164 17.10 -2.13 -18.43
C LEU A 164 15.67 -2.26 -17.91
N VAL A 165 15.13 -1.23 -17.23
CA VAL A 165 13.81 -1.28 -16.59
C VAL A 165 12.78 -0.39 -17.27
N ALA A 166 13.18 0.51 -18.17
CA ALA A 166 12.30 1.50 -18.79
C ALA A 166 11.09 0.85 -19.49
N ALA A 167 11.30 -0.20 -20.27
CA ALA A 167 10.23 -0.89 -21.00
C ALA A 167 9.22 -1.54 -20.05
N ALA A 168 9.71 -2.24 -19.01
CA ALA A 168 8.86 -2.93 -18.04
C ALA A 168 8.05 -1.95 -17.18
N VAL A 169 8.64 -0.81 -16.81
CA VAL A 169 7.96 0.25 -16.05
C VAL A 169 6.95 0.98 -16.93
N GLY A 170 7.30 1.28 -18.17
CA GLY A 170 6.43 1.98 -19.14
C GLY A 170 5.21 1.17 -19.58
N ALA A 171 5.33 -0.17 -19.57
CA ALA A 171 4.22 -1.08 -19.90
C ALA A 171 3.10 -1.10 -18.82
N ARG A 172 3.33 -0.48 -17.65
CA ARG A 172 2.37 -0.47 -16.54
C ARG A 172 1.76 0.92 -16.33
N THR A 173 0.49 0.93 -16.02
CA THR A 173 -0.15 2.12 -15.45
C THR A 173 -0.04 2.06 -13.93
N TRP A 174 0.91 2.82 -13.38
CA TRP A 174 1.14 2.91 -11.93
C TRP A 174 0.11 3.80 -11.24
N GLN A 175 -0.29 4.85 -11.95
CA GLN A 175 -1.36 5.76 -11.51
C GLN A 175 -1.95 6.51 -12.72
N GLN A 176 -3.18 6.96 -12.58
CA GLN A 176 -3.81 7.80 -13.59
C GLN A 176 -3.11 9.17 -13.65
N GLY A 177 -2.78 9.65 -14.86
CA GLY A 177 -2.09 10.90 -15.05
C GLY A 177 -0.56 10.83 -14.89
N GLN A 178 0.03 9.62 -14.80
CA GLN A 178 1.48 9.46 -14.88
C GLN A 178 2.01 10.05 -16.20
N ARG A 179 3.17 10.67 -16.15
CA ARG A 179 3.90 11.10 -17.35
C ARG A 179 5.10 10.18 -17.54
N PHE A 180 5.23 9.63 -18.74
CA PHE A 180 6.34 8.74 -19.10
C PHE A 180 6.96 9.23 -20.41
N THR A 181 8.27 9.45 -20.42
CA THR A 181 9.01 9.95 -21.59
C THR A 181 10.28 9.12 -21.75
N LEU A 182 10.48 8.57 -22.93
CA LEU A 182 11.74 7.89 -23.28
C LEU A 182 12.88 8.89 -23.41
N THR A 183 14.08 8.49 -23.01
CA THR A 183 15.30 9.26 -23.15
C THR A 183 16.18 8.72 -24.30
N PRO A 184 17.04 9.55 -24.92
CA PRO A 184 17.83 9.15 -26.09
C PRO A 184 18.79 7.97 -25.83
N ASP A 185 19.15 7.73 -24.58
CA ASP A 185 20.01 6.62 -24.13
C ASP A 185 19.25 5.29 -23.97
N GLY A 186 17.98 5.24 -24.37
CA GLY A 186 17.11 4.07 -24.22
C GLY A 186 16.48 3.93 -22.84
N GLY A 187 16.79 4.82 -21.91
CA GLY A 187 16.12 4.93 -20.63
C GLY A 187 14.79 5.64 -20.72
N ALA A 188 14.26 6.03 -19.56
CA ALA A 188 13.03 6.82 -19.49
C ALA A 188 13.01 7.73 -18.26
N GLN A 189 12.13 8.72 -18.28
CA GLN A 189 11.72 9.47 -17.11
C GLN A 189 10.23 9.23 -16.85
N ILE A 190 9.89 8.81 -15.64
CA ILE A 190 8.51 8.72 -15.18
C ILE A 190 8.26 9.77 -14.11
N THR A 191 7.10 10.45 -14.18
CA THR A 191 6.65 11.35 -13.12
C THR A 191 5.38 10.77 -12.50
N LEU A 192 5.43 10.56 -11.20
CA LEU A 192 4.35 10.03 -10.38
C LEU A 192 4.06 11.00 -9.25
N ARG A 193 2.79 11.05 -8.82
CA ARG A 193 2.38 11.82 -7.66
C ARG A 193 2.37 10.94 -6.43
N PHE A 194 3.03 11.39 -5.37
CA PHE A 194 3.06 10.72 -4.08
C PHE A 194 2.47 11.62 -2.99
N ASP A 195 1.81 11.01 -2.01
CA ASP A 195 1.31 11.73 -0.83
C ASP A 195 2.43 11.98 0.20
N ASP A 196 3.51 11.20 0.12
CA ASP A 196 4.69 11.34 0.96
C ASP A 196 5.97 11.02 0.16
N LEU A 197 6.98 11.88 0.26
CA LEU A 197 8.25 11.69 -0.46
C LEU A 197 9.00 10.43 -0.04
N SER A 198 8.81 9.93 1.18
CA SER A 198 9.45 8.69 1.62
C SER A 198 8.92 7.46 0.88
N GLU A 199 7.71 7.54 0.33
CA GLU A 199 7.14 6.51 -0.52
C GLU A 199 7.70 6.57 -1.93
N ALA A 200 7.91 7.76 -2.46
CA ALA A 200 8.62 7.91 -3.71
C ALA A 200 10.02 7.29 -3.65
N VAL A 201 10.72 7.49 -2.52
CA VAL A 201 12.02 6.86 -2.29
C VAL A 201 11.90 5.34 -2.25
N ARG A 202 10.94 4.78 -1.51
CA ARG A 202 10.72 3.31 -1.49
C ARG A 202 10.35 2.77 -2.86
N TRP A 203 9.50 3.49 -3.59
CA TRP A 203 9.11 3.10 -4.94
C TRP A 203 10.32 3.09 -5.90
N ALA A 204 11.20 4.07 -5.84
CA ALA A 204 12.40 4.09 -6.67
C ALA A 204 13.38 2.97 -6.26
N LEU A 205 13.60 2.76 -4.96
CA LEU A 205 14.55 1.76 -4.44
C LEU A 205 14.15 0.31 -4.76
N GLN A 206 12.90 0.01 -5.10
CA GLN A 206 12.53 -1.34 -5.56
C GLN A 206 13.25 -1.76 -6.85
N PHE A 207 13.74 -0.81 -7.63
CA PHE A 207 14.49 -1.04 -8.87
C PHE A 207 16.01 -1.00 -8.65
N GLY A 208 16.48 -0.91 -7.41
CA GLY A 208 17.90 -0.83 -7.06
C GLY A 208 18.59 0.38 -7.69
N THR A 209 19.68 0.14 -8.43
CA THR A 209 20.46 1.17 -9.11
C THR A 209 19.82 1.67 -10.40
N GLU A 210 18.80 0.97 -10.90
CA GLU A 210 18.16 1.23 -12.19
C GLU A 210 17.16 2.39 -12.14
N ALA A 211 16.85 2.93 -10.96
CA ALA A 211 15.95 4.06 -10.81
C ALA A 211 16.59 5.14 -9.92
N THR A 212 16.56 6.39 -10.40
CA THR A 212 17.09 7.54 -9.67
C THR A 212 16.07 8.65 -9.59
N ILE A 213 15.74 9.12 -8.39
CA ILE A 213 14.91 10.30 -8.21
C ILE A 213 15.70 11.53 -8.65
N VAL A 214 15.10 12.32 -9.55
CA VAL A 214 15.74 13.51 -10.13
C VAL A 214 15.04 14.81 -9.75
N ALA A 215 13.78 14.75 -9.32
CA ALA A 215 13.02 15.91 -8.84
C ALA A 215 11.86 15.44 -7.91
N PRO A 216 11.39 16.28 -6.98
CA PRO A 216 11.94 17.59 -6.59
C PRO A 216 13.22 17.47 -5.73
N PRO A 217 13.94 18.56 -5.44
CA PRO A 217 15.19 18.53 -4.67
C PRO A 217 15.04 17.85 -3.28
N GLU A 218 13.92 18.05 -2.62
CA GLU A 218 13.64 17.45 -1.30
C GLU A 218 13.54 15.91 -1.39
N ALA A 219 12.97 15.38 -2.46
CA ALA A 219 12.89 13.95 -2.70
C ALA A 219 14.28 13.36 -3.01
N VAL A 220 15.10 14.11 -3.77
CA VAL A 220 16.49 13.72 -4.07
C VAL A 220 17.32 13.68 -2.78
N LEU A 221 17.19 14.69 -1.91
CA LEU A 221 17.89 14.73 -0.62
C LEU A 221 17.48 13.53 0.25
N LEU A 222 16.19 13.29 0.40
CA LEU A 222 15.66 12.18 1.18
C LEU A 222 16.14 10.81 0.65
N ALA A 223 16.20 10.65 -0.68
CA ALA A 223 16.75 9.45 -1.31
C ALA A 223 18.22 9.24 -0.95
N ARG A 224 19.04 10.27 -1.07
CA ARG A 224 20.48 10.23 -0.69
C ARG A 224 20.69 9.85 0.76
N GLU A 225 19.96 10.48 1.68
CA GLU A 225 20.01 10.15 3.11
C GLU A 225 19.58 8.72 3.39
N THR A 226 18.56 8.23 2.69
CA THR A 226 18.06 6.86 2.84
C THR A 226 19.10 5.85 2.37
N VAL A 227 19.68 6.06 1.18
CA VAL A 227 20.73 5.19 0.63
C VAL A 227 21.99 5.20 1.52
N ALA A 228 22.40 6.36 2.03
CA ALA A 228 23.53 6.44 2.96
C ALA A 228 23.29 5.62 4.23
N ARG A 229 22.10 5.69 4.81
CA ARG A 229 21.73 4.87 6.00
C ARG A 229 21.69 3.37 5.68
N ILE A 230 21.22 3.00 4.51
CA ILE A 230 21.24 1.59 4.05
C ILE A 230 22.69 1.11 3.95
N ALA A 231 23.56 1.87 3.27
CA ALA A 231 24.98 1.54 3.11
C ALA A 231 25.68 1.39 4.48
N GLN A 232 25.43 2.31 5.41
CA GLN A 232 25.97 2.25 6.76
C GLN A 232 25.51 1.00 7.53
N ALA A 233 24.24 0.62 7.42
CA ALA A 233 23.69 -0.58 8.07
C ALA A 233 24.39 -1.85 7.57
N TYR A 234 24.68 -1.96 6.28
CA TYR A 234 25.41 -3.10 5.72
C TYR A 234 26.89 -3.11 6.12
N ALA A 235 27.54 -1.94 6.18
CA ALA A 235 28.94 -1.84 6.62
C ALA A 235 29.12 -2.27 8.08
N VAL A 236 28.20 -1.93 8.98
CA VAL A 236 28.23 -2.38 10.39
C VAL A 236 28.07 -3.90 10.48
N ALA A 237 27.12 -4.47 9.73
CA ALA A 237 26.91 -5.92 9.70
C ALA A 237 28.12 -6.71 9.19
N ASP A 238 28.89 -6.16 8.26
CA ASP A 238 30.14 -6.78 7.78
C ASP A 238 31.25 -6.72 8.83
N HIS A 239 31.33 -5.66 9.61
CA HIS A 239 32.31 -5.51 10.71
C HIS A 239 32.04 -6.53 11.83
N GLU A 240 30.80 -6.66 12.28
CA GLU A 240 30.39 -7.64 13.29
C GLU A 240 30.68 -9.10 12.85
N ARG A 241 30.45 -9.42 11.57
CA ARG A 241 30.78 -10.76 11.00
C ARG A 241 32.29 -11.01 10.97
N ALA A 242 33.09 -9.98 10.69
CA ALA A 242 34.54 -10.09 10.67
C ALA A 242 35.14 -10.28 12.08
N GLU A 243 34.58 -9.62 13.10
CA GLU A 243 34.96 -9.79 14.49
C GLU A 243 34.55 -11.14 15.07
N GLY A 244 33.31 -11.61 14.79
CA GLY A 244 32.82 -12.91 15.23
C GLY A 244 33.60 -14.09 14.65
N ARG A 245 34.24 -13.94 13.47
CA ARG A 245 35.14 -14.95 12.90
C ARG A 245 36.54 -14.97 13.52
N LYS A 246 36.97 -13.93 14.22
CA LYS A 246 38.28 -13.89 14.91
C LYS A 246 38.20 -14.47 16.32
N THR A 247 37.01 -14.64 16.86
CA THR A 247 36.74 -15.16 18.23
C THR A 247 36.23 -16.61 18.26
N ALA A 248 36.02 -17.25 17.11
CA ALA A 248 35.67 -18.65 16.96
C ALA A 248 36.85 -19.45 16.37
#